data_e0e714a5ac790a04568b5192cac591fe
#
_entry.id   e0e714a5ac790a04568b5192cac591fe
#
_cell.length_a   1.000
_cell.length_b   1.000
_cell.length_c   1.000
_cell.angle_alpha   90.00
_cell.angle_beta   90.00
_cell.angle_gamma   90.00
#
_symmetry.space_group_name_H-M   'P 1'
#
loop_
_entity.id
_entity.type
_entity.pdbx_description
1 polymer ?
#
loop_
_entity_poly.entity_id
_entity_poly.type
_entity_poly.pdbx_seq_one_letter_code
_entity_poly.pdbx_strand_id
1 'polypeptide(L)'
;KQLRPTHGTREGYHFKFSFSKDETIPAEQAMEFVKEWTEEYLAGAYDYACSVHKDRDHMHMHLVFNSVSRSGGKYRYQKGDWEKVIRPLTNRLAEKYHTGPLKEKDPALDYSTDYEKKDGKRTGKEQVERDIDQCILESRSYADFKRRMVQDHYYQLWEGVSREHGVYLALTPPGRGKAIRSYRLSEGYMPVDID
;
A
#
# COMPACT_ATOMS: atom_id res chain seq x y z
N LYS A 1 11.69 5.16 32.48
CA LYS A 1 10.53 6.08 32.32
C LYS A 1 9.79 5.66 31.06
N GLN A 2 8.66 4.94 31.18
CA GLN A 2 7.79 4.67 30.05
C GLN A 2 7.20 6.00 29.58
N LEU A 3 7.55 6.42 28.35
CA LEU A 3 6.92 7.53 27.69
C LEU A 3 5.51 7.07 27.30
N ARG A 4 4.48 7.63 27.94
CA ARG A 4 3.09 7.40 27.55
C ARG A 4 2.85 8.03 26.18
N PRO A 5 2.27 7.31 25.21
CA PRO A 5 1.95 7.87 23.92
C PRO A 5 0.87 8.96 24.08
N THR A 6 1.10 10.09 23.45
CA THR A 6 0.06 11.09 23.24
C THR A 6 -0.90 10.57 22.17
N HIS A 7 -2.20 10.62 22.43
CA HIS A 7 -3.26 10.20 21.48
C HIS A 7 -2.98 10.73 20.06
N GLY A 8 -2.98 9.82 19.09
CA GLY A 8 -2.82 10.15 17.67
C GLY A 8 -1.38 10.15 17.13
N THR A 9 -0.38 9.77 17.90
CA THR A 9 1.00 9.64 17.40
C THR A 9 1.33 8.19 17.07
N ARG A 10 1.94 7.96 15.90
CA ARG A 10 2.44 6.65 15.50
C ARG A 10 3.52 6.18 16.50
N GLU A 11 3.36 5.00 17.06
CA GLU A 11 4.27 4.44 18.06
C GLU A 11 5.47 3.72 17.45
N GLY A 12 5.28 3.14 16.25
CA GLY A 12 6.32 2.42 15.54
C GLY A 12 6.12 2.42 14.04
N TYR A 13 7.12 1.95 13.35
CA TYR A 13 7.13 1.76 11.90
C TYR A 13 7.36 0.30 11.58
N HIS A 14 6.74 -0.16 10.51
CA HIS A 14 6.88 -1.51 10.01
C HIS A 14 7.29 -1.45 8.53
N PHE A 15 8.47 -1.98 8.23
CA PHE A 15 8.98 -2.17 6.89
C PHE A 15 8.92 -3.65 6.53
N LYS A 16 8.59 -3.92 5.29
CA LYS A 16 8.57 -5.27 4.74
C LYS A 16 9.50 -5.32 3.53
N PHE A 17 10.39 -6.28 3.54
CA PHE A 17 11.26 -6.62 2.41
C PHE A 17 10.79 -7.95 1.84
N SER A 18 10.85 -8.10 0.51
CA SER A 18 10.50 -9.35 -0.16
C SER A 18 11.48 -9.58 -1.29
N PHE A 19 12.08 -10.75 -1.31
CA PHE A 19 12.86 -11.20 -2.45
C PHE A 19 11.94 -11.69 -3.58
N SER A 20 12.46 -11.73 -4.80
CA SER A 20 11.71 -12.31 -5.92
C SER A 20 11.52 -13.80 -5.70
N LYS A 21 10.49 -14.39 -6.31
CA LYS A 21 10.24 -15.84 -6.25
C LYS A 21 11.36 -16.66 -6.88
N ASP A 22 12.05 -16.05 -7.84
CA ASP A 22 13.16 -16.65 -8.58
C ASP A 22 14.49 -16.54 -7.84
N GLU A 23 14.49 -15.84 -6.69
CA GLU A 23 15.68 -15.65 -5.86
C GLU A 23 15.66 -16.62 -4.68
N THR A 24 16.71 -17.42 -4.61
CA THR A 24 16.95 -18.32 -3.47
C THR A 24 18.04 -17.72 -2.60
N ILE A 25 17.67 -17.26 -1.41
CA ILE A 25 18.60 -16.74 -0.40
C ILE A 25 18.43 -17.56 0.89
N PRO A 26 19.53 -17.98 1.56
CA PRO A 26 19.47 -18.59 2.87
C PRO A 26 18.84 -17.67 3.91
N ALA A 27 18.09 -18.22 4.87
CA ALA A 27 17.43 -17.43 5.91
C ALA A 27 18.41 -16.61 6.76
N GLU A 28 19.57 -17.17 7.02
CA GLU A 28 20.67 -16.52 7.73
C GLU A 28 21.16 -15.29 6.97
N GLN A 29 21.36 -15.42 5.67
CA GLN A 29 21.80 -14.31 4.81
C GLN A 29 20.71 -13.23 4.66
N ALA A 30 19.44 -13.63 4.59
CA ALA A 30 18.32 -12.68 4.63
C ALA A 30 18.26 -11.92 5.96
N MET A 31 18.56 -12.59 7.07
CA MET A 31 18.63 -11.96 8.39
C MET A 31 19.82 -10.98 8.48
N GLU A 32 20.97 -11.31 7.93
CA GLU A 32 22.12 -10.40 7.85
C GLU A 32 21.79 -9.18 7.00
N PHE A 33 21.17 -9.38 5.83
CA PHE A 33 20.71 -8.30 4.96
C PHE A 33 19.83 -7.30 5.72
N VAL A 34 18.77 -7.77 6.39
CA VAL A 34 17.83 -6.87 7.07
C VAL A 34 18.46 -6.18 8.27
N LYS A 35 19.37 -6.84 8.97
CA LYS A 35 20.11 -6.22 10.07
C LYS A 35 21.05 -5.13 9.58
N GLU A 36 21.87 -5.41 8.58
CA GLU A 36 22.79 -4.41 8.01
C GLU A 36 22.03 -3.23 7.44
N TRP A 37 20.93 -3.49 6.71
CA TRP A 37 20.06 -2.43 6.20
C TRP A 37 19.52 -1.56 7.34
N THR A 38 19.11 -2.17 8.44
CA THR A 38 18.52 -1.48 9.59
C THR A 38 19.57 -0.63 10.31
N GLU A 39 20.75 -1.18 10.55
CA GLU A 39 21.84 -0.46 11.22
C GLU A 39 22.26 0.78 10.42
N GLU A 40 22.37 0.66 9.10
CA GLU A 40 22.72 1.79 8.26
C GLU A 40 21.58 2.83 8.17
N TYR A 41 20.35 2.38 7.96
CA TYR A 41 19.21 3.28 7.81
C TYR A 41 18.86 4.01 9.08
N LEU A 42 18.86 3.33 10.21
CA LEU A 42 18.52 3.89 11.52
C LEU A 42 19.74 4.44 12.28
N ALA A 43 20.95 4.24 11.76
CA ALA A 43 22.22 4.69 12.36
C ALA A 43 22.34 4.32 13.85
N GLY A 44 21.82 3.17 14.26
CA GLY A 44 21.81 2.71 15.66
C GLY A 44 20.97 3.55 16.61
N ALA A 45 20.18 4.51 16.11
CA ALA A 45 19.47 5.47 16.96
C ALA A 45 18.14 4.96 17.53
N TYR A 46 17.60 3.87 16.97
CA TYR A 46 16.26 3.34 17.33
C TYR A 46 16.36 1.89 17.78
N ASP A 47 15.47 1.49 18.68
CA ASP A 47 15.30 0.09 19.00
C ASP A 47 14.45 -0.57 17.92
N TYR A 48 14.84 -1.77 17.50
CA TYR A 48 14.17 -2.49 16.43
C TYR A 48 14.12 -4.00 16.70
N ALA A 49 13.21 -4.65 16.01
CA ALA A 49 13.13 -6.09 15.87
C ALA A 49 12.96 -6.45 14.38
N CYS A 50 13.62 -7.52 13.95
CA CYS A 50 13.44 -8.05 12.61
C CYS A 50 13.19 -9.56 12.65
N SER A 51 12.48 -10.05 11.65
CA SER A 51 12.19 -11.46 11.45
C SER A 51 12.26 -11.85 9.98
N VAL A 52 12.62 -13.09 9.71
CA VAL A 52 12.63 -13.69 8.37
C VAL A 52 11.55 -14.76 8.32
N HIS A 53 10.76 -14.76 7.27
CA HIS A 53 9.65 -15.68 7.05
C HIS A 53 9.81 -16.40 5.71
N LYS A 54 9.47 -17.71 5.72
CA LYS A 54 9.49 -18.58 4.54
C LYS A 54 8.16 -19.33 4.37
N ASP A 55 7.08 -18.72 4.85
CA ASP A 55 5.73 -19.28 4.84
C ASP A 55 4.98 -19.05 3.51
N ARG A 56 5.64 -18.42 2.52
CA ARG A 56 5.11 -18.13 1.19
C ARG A 56 6.05 -18.61 0.10
N ASP A 57 5.64 -18.43 -1.14
CA ASP A 57 6.43 -18.78 -2.35
C ASP A 57 7.77 -18.02 -2.45
N HIS A 58 7.99 -17.02 -1.63
CA HIS A 58 9.19 -16.20 -1.58
C HIS A 58 9.56 -15.84 -0.15
N MET A 59 10.85 -15.68 0.08
CA MET A 59 11.34 -15.22 1.37
C MET A 59 11.02 -13.74 1.59
N HIS A 60 10.53 -13.42 2.77
CA HIS A 60 10.26 -12.04 3.15
C HIS A 60 10.68 -11.76 4.59
N MET A 61 10.97 -10.51 4.85
CA MET A 61 11.46 -10.05 6.13
C MET A 61 10.58 -8.91 6.64
N HIS A 62 10.45 -8.84 7.94
CA HIS A 62 9.79 -7.76 8.65
C HIS A 62 10.78 -7.04 9.53
N LEU A 63 10.77 -5.73 9.47
CA LEU A 63 11.49 -4.83 10.36
C LEU A 63 10.47 -3.95 11.06
N VAL A 64 10.48 -3.96 12.37
CA VAL A 64 9.68 -3.05 13.21
C VAL A 64 10.62 -2.24 14.08
N PHE A 65 10.45 -0.93 14.11
CA PHE A 65 11.23 -0.06 15.00
C PHE A 65 10.33 1.00 15.65
N ASN A 66 10.72 1.46 16.83
CA ASN A 66 9.97 2.47 17.56
C ASN A 66 10.06 3.84 16.87
N SER A 67 9.03 4.67 17.05
CA SER A 67 8.99 6.00 16.43
C SER A 67 9.85 7.05 17.12
N VAL A 68 10.39 6.73 18.31
CA VAL A 68 11.20 7.65 19.11
C VAL A 68 12.59 7.05 19.27
N SER A 69 13.61 7.83 18.94
CA SER A 69 15.00 7.43 19.09
C SER A 69 15.42 7.34 20.56
N ARG A 70 16.53 6.66 20.83
CA ARG A 70 17.13 6.58 22.19
C ARG A 70 17.47 7.94 22.78
N SER A 71 17.70 8.96 21.93
CA SER A 71 17.93 10.35 22.33
C SER A 71 16.65 11.18 22.45
N GLY A 72 15.47 10.60 22.19
CA GLY A 72 14.15 11.27 22.28
C GLY A 72 13.67 11.93 20.99
N GLY A 73 14.46 11.92 19.92
CA GLY A 73 14.06 12.44 18.62
C GLY A 73 13.01 11.54 17.94
N LYS A 74 12.00 12.14 17.33
CA LYS A 74 10.96 11.37 16.62
C LYS A 74 11.36 11.12 15.17
N TYR A 75 11.27 9.85 14.74
CA TYR A 75 11.45 9.49 13.34
C TYR A 75 10.39 10.17 12.46
N ARG A 76 10.83 10.72 11.34
CA ARG A 76 9.96 11.35 10.35
C ARG A 76 10.40 10.92 8.95
N TYR A 77 9.55 10.14 8.29
CA TYR A 77 9.68 9.88 6.87
C TYR A 77 9.42 11.16 6.09
N GLN A 78 10.35 11.56 5.23
CA GLN A 78 10.26 12.76 4.42
C GLN A 78 9.94 12.41 2.96
N LYS A 79 9.34 13.38 2.25
CA LYS A 79 9.13 13.25 0.82
C LYS A 79 10.49 13.13 0.10
N GLY A 80 10.66 12.05 -0.65
CA GLY A 80 11.90 11.76 -1.37
C GLY A 80 12.87 10.83 -0.63
N ASP A 81 12.59 10.41 0.60
CA ASP A 81 13.43 9.44 1.33
C ASP A 81 13.52 8.10 0.58
N TRP A 82 12.45 7.73 -0.13
CA TRP A 82 12.45 6.52 -0.93
C TRP A 82 13.53 6.55 -2.01
N GLU A 83 13.57 7.60 -2.81
CA GLU A 83 14.48 7.73 -3.95
C GLU A 83 15.92 8.05 -3.52
N LYS A 84 16.06 8.84 -2.45
CA LYS A 84 17.37 9.39 -2.04
C LYS A 84 18.11 8.48 -1.06
N VAL A 85 17.39 7.71 -0.26
CA VAL A 85 17.98 6.95 0.85
C VAL A 85 17.63 5.47 0.78
N ILE A 86 16.33 5.15 0.81
CA ILE A 86 15.87 3.76 0.98
C ILE A 86 16.23 2.92 -0.23
N ARG A 87 15.90 3.37 -1.44
CA ARG A 87 16.15 2.63 -2.67
C ARG A 87 17.64 2.45 -2.97
N PRO A 88 18.50 3.48 -2.90
CA PRO A 88 19.94 3.31 -3.10
C PRO A 88 20.59 2.37 -2.08
N LEU A 89 20.23 2.49 -0.81
CA LEU A 89 20.70 1.60 0.25
C LEU A 89 20.30 0.15 -0.04
N THR A 90 19.01 -0.07 -0.37
CA THR A 90 18.50 -1.41 -0.64
C THR A 90 19.16 -2.04 -1.85
N ASN A 91 19.33 -1.29 -2.95
CA ASN A 91 19.97 -1.81 -4.17
C ASN A 91 21.44 -2.13 -3.95
N ARG A 92 22.19 -1.30 -3.21
CA ARG A 92 23.58 -1.55 -2.86
C ARG A 92 23.72 -2.83 -2.02
N LEU A 93 22.85 -3.03 -1.04
CA LEU A 93 22.88 -4.26 -0.25
C LEU A 93 22.40 -5.47 -1.06
N ALA A 94 21.43 -5.31 -1.95
CA ALA A 94 21.01 -6.36 -2.87
C ALA A 94 22.20 -6.86 -3.73
N GLU A 95 22.99 -5.95 -4.28
CA GLU A 95 24.23 -6.29 -5.01
C GLU A 95 25.24 -7.03 -4.12
N LYS A 96 25.49 -6.51 -2.90
CA LYS A 96 26.39 -7.16 -1.94
C LYS A 96 25.99 -8.59 -1.60
N TYR A 97 24.68 -8.84 -1.45
CA TYR A 97 24.13 -10.14 -1.09
C TYR A 97 23.74 -11.00 -2.31
N HIS A 98 24.14 -10.57 -3.51
CA HIS A 98 23.87 -11.27 -4.78
C HIS A 98 22.39 -11.54 -5.04
N THR A 99 21.54 -10.60 -4.64
CA THR A 99 20.11 -10.59 -4.93
C THR A 99 19.78 -9.53 -5.98
N GLY A 100 18.61 -9.65 -6.60
CA GLY A 100 18.18 -8.67 -7.61
C GLY A 100 17.89 -7.29 -7.00
N PRO A 101 18.06 -6.21 -7.79
CA PRO A 101 17.70 -4.87 -7.36
C PRO A 101 16.19 -4.74 -7.15
N LEU A 102 15.77 -3.72 -6.40
CA LEU A 102 14.36 -3.37 -6.28
C LEU A 102 13.74 -3.18 -7.67
N LYS A 103 12.75 -4.02 -7.97
CA LYS A 103 11.96 -3.89 -9.20
C LYS A 103 11.26 -2.53 -9.19
N GLU A 104 11.32 -1.83 -10.31
CA GLU A 104 10.49 -0.64 -10.49
C GLU A 104 9.02 -1.07 -10.48
N LYS A 105 8.20 -0.29 -9.79
CA LYS A 105 6.76 -0.46 -9.92
C LYS A 105 6.39 -0.13 -11.35
N ASP A 106 5.87 -1.11 -12.06
CA ASP A 106 5.19 -0.84 -13.30
C ASP A 106 3.92 -0.03 -12.95
N PRO A 107 3.81 1.23 -13.41
CA PRO A 107 2.64 2.04 -13.15
C PRO A 107 1.35 1.44 -13.74
N ALA A 108 1.47 0.55 -14.74
CA ALA A 108 0.35 -0.19 -15.32
C ALA A 108 -0.11 -1.39 -14.46
N LEU A 109 0.70 -1.82 -13.47
CA LEU A 109 0.35 -2.93 -12.59
C LEU A 109 -0.18 -2.42 -11.25
N ASP A 110 -1.45 -2.68 -10.98
CA ASP A 110 -2.02 -2.46 -9.66
C ASP A 110 -1.68 -3.63 -8.72
N TYR A 111 -0.57 -3.48 -8.00
CA TYR A 111 -0.08 -4.49 -7.05
C TYR A 111 -1.05 -4.76 -5.88
N SER A 112 -2.06 -3.93 -5.66
CA SER A 112 -3.07 -4.17 -4.63
C SER A 112 -4.02 -5.32 -5.00
N THR A 113 -4.03 -5.72 -6.26
CA THR A 113 -4.96 -6.70 -6.84
C THR A 113 -4.37 -8.10 -7.01
N ASP A 114 -3.04 -8.26 -6.92
CA ASP A 114 -2.37 -9.54 -7.14
C ASP A 114 -2.83 -10.65 -6.19
N TYR A 115 -3.18 -10.28 -4.96
CA TYR A 115 -3.64 -11.25 -3.96
C TYR A 115 -5.05 -11.78 -4.27
N GLU A 116 -5.95 -10.90 -4.76
CA GLU A 116 -7.31 -11.26 -5.13
C GLU A 116 -7.34 -12.06 -6.45
N LYS A 117 -6.49 -11.72 -7.41
CA LYS A 117 -6.35 -12.43 -8.69
C LYS A 117 -5.85 -13.88 -8.53
N LYS A 118 -4.98 -14.14 -7.56
CA LYS A 118 -4.49 -15.49 -7.27
C LYS A 118 -5.57 -16.48 -6.85
N ASP A 119 -6.61 -15.99 -6.17
CA ASP A 119 -7.73 -16.81 -5.70
C ASP A 119 -8.86 -16.94 -6.74
N GLY A 120 -8.68 -16.42 -7.96
CA GLY A 120 -9.74 -16.37 -8.98
C GLY A 120 -10.90 -15.43 -8.61
N LYS A 121 -10.74 -14.65 -7.54
CA LYS A 121 -11.73 -13.67 -7.09
C LYS A 121 -11.53 -12.35 -7.84
N ARG A 122 -12.62 -11.69 -8.15
CA ARG A 122 -12.57 -10.34 -8.72
C ARG A 122 -11.99 -9.38 -7.70
N THR A 123 -11.14 -8.48 -8.19
CA THR A 123 -10.60 -7.41 -7.37
C THR A 123 -11.70 -6.45 -6.94
N GLY A 124 -11.50 -5.74 -5.84
CA GLY A 124 -12.45 -4.73 -5.42
C GLY A 124 -12.68 -3.65 -6.45
N LYS A 125 -11.67 -3.30 -7.25
CA LYS A 125 -11.78 -2.34 -8.35
C LYS A 125 -12.64 -2.88 -9.48
N GLU A 126 -12.33 -4.07 -9.99
CA GLU A 126 -13.10 -4.72 -11.08
C GLU A 126 -14.57 -4.92 -10.70
N GLN A 127 -14.85 -5.16 -9.42
CA GLN A 127 -16.23 -5.22 -8.93
C GLN A 127 -16.90 -3.86 -8.99
N VAL A 128 -16.24 -2.80 -8.49
CA VAL A 128 -16.79 -1.44 -8.50
C VAL A 128 -16.98 -0.93 -9.92
N GLU A 129 -16.01 -1.13 -10.81
CA GLU A 129 -16.09 -0.73 -12.22
C GLU A 129 -17.28 -1.37 -12.92
N ARG A 130 -17.46 -2.68 -12.76
CA ARG A 130 -18.62 -3.39 -13.33
C ARG A 130 -19.95 -2.87 -12.79
N ASP A 131 -20.04 -2.69 -11.45
CA ASP A 131 -21.28 -2.25 -10.84
C ASP A 131 -21.63 -0.82 -11.27
N ILE A 132 -20.62 0.04 -11.47
CA ILE A 132 -20.79 1.36 -12.07
C ILE A 132 -21.29 1.24 -13.52
N ASP A 133 -20.63 0.44 -14.36
CA ASP A 133 -21.01 0.24 -15.76
C ASP A 133 -22.46 -0.23 -15.89
N GLN A 134 -22.84 -1.22 -15.10
CA GLN A 134 -24.22 -1.71 -15.06
C GLN A 134 -25.18 -0.63 -14.60
N CYS A 135 -24.85 0.09 -13.55
CA CYS A 135 -25.70 1.13 -12.99
C CYS A 135 -25.88 2.32 -13.97
N ILE A 136 -24.83 2.68 -14.73
CA ILE A 136 -24.92 3.71 -15.78
C ILE A 136 -25.94 3.31 -16.83
N LEU A 137 -25.89 2.07 -17.32
CA LEU A 137 -26.85 1.58 -18.35
C LEU A 137 -28.32 1.62 -17.89
N GLU A 138 -28.54 1.50 -16.58
CA GLU A 138 -29.88 1.51 -15.99
C GLU A 138 -30.33 2.91 -15.58
N SER A 139 -29.44 3.89 -15.55
CA SER A 139 -29.69 5.24 -15.03
C SER A 139 -30.11 6.22 -16.11
N ARG A 140 -30.95 7.18 -15.74
CA ARG A 140 -31.43 8.24 -16.63
C ARG A 140 -30.74 9.58 -16.40
N SER A 141 -29.99 9.71 -15.35
CA SER A 141 -29.21 10.89 -14.93
C SER A 141 -28.20 10.52 -13.87
N TYR A 142 -27.23 11.39 -13.66
CA TYR A 142 -26.26 11.23 -12.58
C TYR A 142 -26.89 11.15 -11.18
N ALA A 143 -27.98 11.89 -10.94
CA ALA A 143 -28.71 11.78 -9.68
C ALA A 143 -29.38 10.40 -9.53
N ASP A 144 -29.94 9.85 -10.60
CA ASP A 144 -30.52 8.50 -10.63
C ASP A 144 -29.43 7.43 -10.45
N PHE A 145 -28.28 7.58 -11.08
CA PHE A 145 -27.10 6.74 -10.89
C PHE A 145 -26.68 6.68 -9.40
N LYS A 146 -26.49 7.83 -8.76
CA LYS A 146 -26.11 7.85 -7.33
C LYS A 146 -27.15 7.17 -6.46
N ARG A 147 -28.42 7.41 -6.73
CA ARG A 147 -29.53 6.78 -6.00
C ARG A 147 -29.50 5.26 -6.16
N ARG A 148 -29.34 4.75 -7.39
CA ARG A 148 -29.27 3.30 -7.68
C ARG A 148 -28.06 2.64 -7.06
N MET A 149 -26.88 3.24 -7.14
CA MET A 149 -25.69 2.73 -6.49
C MET A 149 -25.91 2.48 -5.00
N VAL A 150 -26.66 3.37 -4.32
CA VAL A 150 -26.95 3.24 -2.90
C VAL A 150 -28.09 2.24 -2.63
N GLN A 151 -29.21 2.33 -3.36
CA GLN A 151 -30.43 1.58 -3.09
C GLN A 151 -30.43 0.16 -3.67
N ASP A 152 -29.94 0.03 -4.91
CA ASP A 152 -30.03 -1.22 -5.67
C ASP A 152 -28.74 -2.03 -5.56
N HIS A 153 -27.58 -1.36 -5.52
CA HIS A 153 -26.26 -1.99 -5.39
C HIS A 153 -25.67 -1.96 -3.96
N TYR A 154 -26.37 -1.33 -3.00
CA TYR A 154 -26.01 -1.28 -1.58
C TYR A 154 -24.65 -0.67 -1.29
N TYR A 155 -24.19 0.27 -2.12
CA TYR A 155 -22.96 1.01 -1.88
C TYR A 155 -23.15 2.12 -0.84
N GLN A 156 -22.12 2.34 -0.03
CA GLN A 156 -21.97 3.64 0.62
C GLN A 156 -21.25 4.56 -0.36
N LEU A 157 -21.87 5.67 -0.72
CA LEU A 157 -21.37 6.60 -1.71
C LEU A 157 -21.35 8.02 -1.15
N TRP A 158 -20.24 8.73 -1.36
CA TRP A 158 -20.14 10.16 -1.11
C TRP A 158 -19.24 10.82 -2.14
N GLU A 159 -19.43 12.11 -2.34
CA GLU A 159 -18.62 12.95 -3.22
C GLU A 159 -17.58 13.71 -2.41
N GLY A 160 -16.36 13.77 -2.93
CA GLY A 160 -15.28 14.54 -2.36
C GLY A 160 -14.60 15.41 -3.41
N VAL A 161 -13.79 16.36 -2.95
CA VAL A 161 -13.00 17.23 -3.82
C VAL A 161 -11.52 17.02 -3.53
N SER A 162 -10.75 16.77 -4.56
CA SER A 162 -9.29 16.68 -4.51
C SER A 162 -8.67 17.84 -5.27
N ARG A 163 -7.56 18.39 -4.78
CA ARG A 163 -6.81 19.42 -5.50
C ARG A 163 -6.23 18.92 -6.82
N GLU A 164 -5.90 17.65 -6.89
CA GLU A 164 -5.25 17.01 -8.03
C GLU A 164 -6.25 16.43 -9.04
N HIS A 165 -7.35 15.85 -8.53
CA HIS A 165 -8.30 15.08 -9.35
C HIS A 165 -9.68 15.75 -9.48
N GLY A 166 -9.90 16.91 -8.88
CA GLY A 166 -11.21 17.57 -8.89
C GLY A 166 -12.26 16.82 -8.06
N VAL A 167 -13.51 16.84 -8.51
CA VAL A 167 -14.62 16.13 -7.87
C VAL A 167 -14.49 14.64 -8.13
N TYR A 168 -14.63 13.82 -7.09
CA TYR A 168 -14.54 12.37 -7.19
C TYR A 168 -15.61 11.67 -6.35
N LEU A 169 -15.93 10.43 -6.71
CA LEU A 169 -16.75 9.55 -5.89
C LEU A 169 -15.87 8.69 -4.99
N ALA A 170 -16.31 8.48 -3.78
CA ALA A 170 -15.81 7.44 -2.89
C ALA A 170 -16.91 6.40 -2.69
N LEU A 171 -16.63 5.19 -3.14
CA LEU A 171 -17.58 4.09 -3.19
C LEU A 171 -17.09 2.96 -2.27
N THR A 172 -17.90 2.60 -1.28
CA THR A 172 -17.64 1.44 -0.43
C THR A 172 -18.57 0.31 -0.87
N PRO A 173 -18.04 -0.76 -1.48
CA PRO A 173 -18.85 -1.90 -1.88
C PRO A 173 -19.47 -2.60 -0.67
N PRO A 174 -20.61 -3.27 -0.83
CA PRO A 174 -21.20 -4.08 0.23
C PRO A 174 -20.21 -5.15 0.72
N GLY A 175 -20.15 -5.35 2.04
CA GLY A 175 -19.22 -6.29 2.66
C GLY A 175 -17.75 -5.84 2.76
N ARG A 176 -17.42 -4.64 2.29
CA ARG A 176 -16.06 -4.08 2.43
C ARG A 176 -16.03 -2.88 3.38
N GLY A 177 -14.95 -2.76 4.15
CA GLY A 177 -14.79 -1.67 5.14
C GLY A 177 -14.07 -0.43 4.62
N LYS A 178 -13.58 -0.43 3.35
CA LYS A 178 -12.81 0.68 2.78
C LYS A 178 -13.40 1.16 1.48
N ALA A 179 -13.54 2.50 1.35
CA ALA A 179 -13.96 3.13 0.12
C ALA A 179 -12.88 3.08 -0.96
N ILE A 180 -13.29 2.86 -2.19
CA ILE A 180 -12.49 3.01 -3.40
C ILE A 180 -12.88 4.34 -4.03
N ARG A 181 -11.87 5.17 -4.33
CA ARG A 181 -12.08 6.48 -4.93
C ARG A 181 -12.06 6.37 -6.44
N SER A 182 -12.98 7.07 -7.13
CA SER A 182 -13.14 6.96 -8.58
C SER A 182 -11.86 7.27 -9.37
N TYR A 183 -11.05 8.22 -8.95
CA TYR A 183 -9.76 8.51 -9.59
C TYR A 183 -8.69 7.38 -9.45
N ARG A 184 -9.00 6.29 -8.74
CA ARG A 184 -8.18 5.07 -8.67
C ARG A 184 -8.71 3.93 -9.52
N LEU A 185 -9.85 4.12 -10.14
CA LEU A 185 -10.43 3.23 -11.14
C LEU A 185 -9.77 3.50 -12.50
N SER A 186 -10.16 2.76 -13.52
CA SER A 186 -9.77 3.03 -14.91
C SER A 186 -10.29 4.39 -15.39
N GLU A 187 -9.93 4.83 -16.58
CA GLU A 187 -10.50 6.04 -17.19
C GLU A 187 -12.02 5.90 -17.39
N GLY A 188 -12.74 7.01 -17.29
CA GLY A 188 -14.19 7.03 -17.53
C GLY A 188 -15.06 6.87 -16.28
N TYR A 189 -14.51 6.82 -15.08
CA TYR A 189 -15.26 6.64 -13.82
C TYR A 189 -15.30 7.88 -12.92
N MET A 190 -14.88 9.02 -13.43
CA MET A 190 -15.03 10.27 -12.68
C MET A 190 -16.47 10.80 -12.79
N PRO A 191 -16.96 11.59 -11.82
CA PRO A 191 -18.30 12.19 -11.90
C PRO A 191 -18.58 12.89 -13.24
N VAL A 192 -17.59 13.59 -13.78
CA VAL A 192 -17.69 14.30 -15.08
C VAL A 192 -17.85 13.35 -16.27
N ASP A 193 -17.45 12.11 -16.15
CA ASP A 193 -17.54 11.10 -17.21
C ASP A 193 -18.90 10.35 -17.16
N ILE A 194 -19.57 10.37 -16.00
CA ILE A 194 -20.80 9.63 -15.72
C ILE A 194 -22.05 10.53 -15.90
N ASP A 195 -21.91 11.87 -15.87
CA ASP A 195 -23.02 12.83 -15.91
C ASP A 195 -23.74 12.95 -17.27
#